data_7390105b3f109b7fc7b9cac5db72dee6
#
_entry.id   7390105b3f109b7fc7b9cac5db72dee6
#
_cell.length_a   1.000
_cell.length_b   1.000
_cell.length_c   1.000
_cell.angle_alpha   90.00
_cell.angle_beta   90.00
_cell.angle_gamma   90.00
#
_symmetry.space_group_name_H-M   'P 1'
#
loop_
_entity.id
_entity.type
_entity.pdbx_description
1 polymer ?
#
loop_
_entity_poly.entity_id
_entity_poly.type
_entity_poly.pdbx_seq_one_letter_code
_entity_poly.pdbx_strand_id
1 'polypeptide(L)'
;MTPASTESVVMTIGTLSRRTGVPVKALREYEDLGLIYTVGRSAGNYRLFGEEALWCVWMIGLLRGLGLTLAEIQDLAVRYLQSSDEPIGPRLAEVLDAARARTERRIAELSEVLRRIDDYRSQFADQLAGRGDFRALDPRFTPALLDSPPGGRP
;
A
#
# COMPACT_ATOMS: atom_id res chain seq x y z
N MET A 1 -14.96 11.91 -47.44
CA MET A 1 -14.90 11.50 -46.04
C MET A 1 -13.60 12.02 -45.45
N THR A 2 -13.63 13.16 -44.80
CA THR A 2 -12.48 13.65 -44.03
C THR A 2 -12.40 12.80 -42.78
N PRO A 3 -11.23 12.20 -42.43
CA PRO A 3 -11.08 11.60 -41.13
C PRO A 3 -11.27 12.70 -40.11
N ALA A 4 -12.18 12.50 -39.18
CA ALA A 4 -12.30 13.35 -38.00
C ALA A 4 -10.91 13.40 -37.36
N SER A 5 -10.30 14.60 -37.36
CA SER A 5 -9.13 14.86 -36.53
C SER A 5 -9.54 14.56 -35.11
N THR A 6 -9.13 13.43 -34.60
CA THR A 6 -9.20 13.16 -33.15
C THR A 6 -8.28 14.19 -32.54
N GLU A 7 -8.81 15.35 -32.16
CA GLU A 7 -8.07 16.29 -31.30
C GLU A 7 -7.65 15.50 -30.10
N SER A 8 -6.37 15.17 -30.04
CA SER A 8 -5.77 14.49 -28.89
C SER A 8 -6.01 15.38 -27.68
N VAL A 9 -6.88 14.96 -26.79
CA VAL A 9 -7.19 15.71 -25.58
C VAL A 9 -5.92 15.76 -24.74
N VAL A 10 -5.33 16.94 -24.63
CA VAL A 10 -4.16 17.20 -23.80
C VAL A 10 -4.58 17.95 -22.54
N MET A 11 -3.90 17.68 -21.45
CA MET A 11 -4.21 18.26 -20.14
C MET A 11 -2.95 18.55 -19.32
N THR A 12 -3.06 19.52 -18.42
CA THR A 12 -2.02 19.79 -17.41
C THR A 12 -2.04 18.72 -16.32
N ILE A 13 -0.96 18.64 -15.52
CA ILE A 13 -0.89 17.73 -14.37
C ILE A 13 -2.01 18.01 -13.34
N GLY A 14 -2.39 19.28 -13.16
CA GLY A 14 -3.51 19.66 -12.30
C GLY A 14 -4.85 19.12 -12.79
N THR A 15 -5.10 19.15 -14.09
CA THR A 15 -6.30 18.57 -14.71
C THR A 15 -6.26 17.04 -14.62
N LEU A 16 -5.12 16.43 -14.88
CA LEU A 16 -4.93 14.98 -14.71
C LEU A 16 -5.24 14.55 -13.27
N SER A 17 -4.74 15.29 -12.27
CA SER A 17 -5.03 15.06 -10.86
C SER A 17 -6.53 15.13 -10.54
N ARG A 18 -7.22 16.15 -11.03
CA ARG A 18 -8.68 16.29 -10.83
C ARG A 18 -9.47 15.15 -11.47
N ARG A 19 -9.08 14.72 -12.67
CA ARG A 19 -9.78 13.65 -13.40
C ARG A 19 -9.55 12.27 -12.83
N THR A 20 -8.39 12.01 -12.25
CA THR A 20 -8.01 10.71 -11.70
C THR A 20 -8.23 10.59 -10.19
N GLY A 21 -8.33 11.72 -9.48
CA GLY A 21 -8.32 11.76 -8.02
C GLY A 21 -6.95 11.50 -7.39
N VAL A 22 -5.89 11.37 -8.20
CA VAL A 22 -4.53 11.11 -7.73
C VAL A 22 -3.82 12.44 -7.45
N PRO A 23 -3.19 12.63 -6.27
CA PRO A 23 -2.49 13.86 -5.93
C PRO A 23 -1.37 14.18 -6.94
N VAL A 24 -1.15 15.46 -7.23
CA VAL A 24 -0.08 15.93 -8.13
C VAL A 24 1.29 15.37 -7.72
N LYS A 25 1.57 15.26 -6.42
CA LYS A 25 2.81 14.68 -5.91
C LYS A 25 3.02 13.24 -6.38
N ALA A 26 1.98 12.40 -6.33
CA ALA A 26 2.03 11.02 -6.81
C ALA A 26 2.17 10.95 -8.33
N LEU A 27 1.51 11.85 -9.08
CA LEU A 27 1.64 11.93 -10.53
C LEU A 27 3.05 12.32 -10.96
N ARG A 28 3.73 13.20 -10.22
CA ARG A 28 5.15 13.53 -10.45
C ARG A 28 6.05 12.33 -10.20
N GLU A 29 5.78 11.55 -9.17
CA GLU A 29 6.49 10.29 -8.91
C GLU A 29 6.30 9.30 -10.06
N TYR A 30 5.08 9.16 -10.59
CA TYR A 30 4.81 8.31 -11.75
C TYR A 30 5.54 8.77 -13.01
N GLU A 31 5.64 10.09 -13.22
CA GLU A 31 6.44 10.64 -14.31
C GLU A 31 7.93 10.35 -14.13
N ASP A 32 8.47 10.55 -12.93
CA ASP A 32 9.88 10.27 -12.60
C ASP A 32 10.24 8.79 -12.79
N LEU A 33 9.29 7.88 -12.52
CA LEU A 33 9.43 6.45 -12.73
C LEU A 33 9.21 6.02 -14.21
N GLY A 34 8.87 6.95 -15.10
CA GLY A 34 8.57 6.65 -16.50
C GLY A 34 7.25 5.91 -16.72
N LEU A 35 6.34 5.93 -15.76
CA LEU A 35 5.01 5.30 -15.86
C LEU A 35 4.01 6.16 -16.63
N ILE A 36 4.18 7.48 -16.60
CA ILE A 36 3.48 8.44 -17.44
C ILE A 36 4.49 9.40 -18.05
N TYR A 37 4.17 9.98 -19.18
CA TYR A 37 5.05 10.90 -19.89
C TYR A 37 4.28 12.06 -20.51
N THR A 38 4.99 13.16 -20.75
CA THR A 38 4.43 14.35 -21.38
C THR A 38 4.42 14.19 -22.89
N VAL A 39 3.38 14.77 -23.53
CA VAL A 39 3.25 14.82 -24.99
C VAL A 39 3.67 16.17 -25.57
N GLY A 40 3.97 17.14 -24.72
CA GLY A 40 4.39 18.49 -25.13
C GLY A 40 4.32 19.49 -24.00
N ARG A 41 4.41 20.77 -24.35
CA ARG A 41 4.24 21.89 -23.43
C ARG A 41 3.24 22.90 -23.99
N SER A 42 2.49 23.55 -23.11
CA SER A 42 1.58 24.64 -23.46
C SER A 42 2.36 25.93 -23.82
N ALA A 43 1.65 26.93 -24.33
CA ALA A 43 2.19 28.27 -24.57
C ALA A 43 2.78 28.91 -23.30
N GLY A 44 2.26 28.59 -22.12
CA GLY A 44 2.80 29.00 -20.81
C GLY A 44 3.89 28.08 -20.26
N ASN A 45 4.46 27.22 -21.10
CA ASN A 45 5.51 26.26 -20.73
C ASN A 45 5.12 25.20 -19.70
N TYR A 46 3.83 24.93 -19.51
CA TYR A 46 3.33 23.83 -18.66
C TYR A 46 3.41 22.51 -19.39
N ARG A 47 3.82 21.46 -18.68
CA ARG A 47 3.83 20.09 -19.20
C ARG A 47 2.41 19.62 -19.52
N LEU A 48 2.24 19.01 -20.68
CA LEU A 48 0.97 18.47 -21.14
C LEU A 48 1.01 16.96 -21.21
N PHE A 49 -0.06 16.33 -20.75
CA PHE A 49 -0.29 14.89 -20.75
C PHE A 49 -1.43 14.56 -21.70
N GLY A 50 -1.33 13.44 -22.40
CA GLY A 50 -2.37 12.93 -23.27
C GLY A 50 -3.32 11.97 -22.56
N GLU A 51 -4.24 11.40 -23.32
CA GLU A 51 -5.19 10.38 -22.80
C GLU A 51 -4.49 9.10 -22.36
N GLU A 52 -3.31 8.79 -22.92
CA GLU A 52 -2.49 7.66 -22.51
C GLU A 52 -2.07 7.79 -21.04
N ALA A 53 -1.73 8.99 -20.58
CA ALA A 53 -1.41 9.23 -19.19
C ALA A 53 -2.60 8.96 -18.27
N LEU A 54 -3.80 9.36 -18.69
CA LEU A 54 -5.04 9.08 -17.96
C LEU A 54 -5.25 7.57 -17.80
N TRP A 55 -5.10 6.82 -18.88
CA TRP A 55 -5.21 5.36 -18.87
C TRP A 55 -4.12 4.71 -18.00
N CYS A 56 -2.87 5.17 -18.10
CA CYS A 56 -1.76 4.67 -17.28
C CYS A 56 -2.02 4.90 -15.79
N VAL A 57 -2.46 6.10 -15.40
CA VAL A 57 -2.78 6.41 -13.99
C VAL A 57 -3.90 5.51 -13.47
N TRP A 58 -4.94 5.29 -14.28
CA TRP A 58 -6.02 4.37 -13.93
C TRP A 58 -5.51 2.93 -13.75
N MET A 59 -4.68 2.44 -14.67
CA MET A 59 -4.09 1.10 -14.59
C MET A 59 -3.17 0.95 -13.37
N ILE A 60 -2.34 1.97 -13.08
CA ILE A 60 -1.50 1.99 -11.88
C ILE A 60 -2.37 1.88 -10.62
N GLY A 61 -3.46 2.64 -10.54
CA GLY A 61 -4.40 2.58 -9.42
C GLY A 61 -5.01 1.20 -9.24
N LEU A 62 -5.43 0.56 -10.33
CA LEU A 62 -5.97 -0.80 -10.32
C LEU A 62 -4.93 -1.80 -9.79
N LEU A 63 -3.73 -1.81 -10.33
CA LEU A 63 -2.66 -2.74 -9.94
C LEU A 63 -2.20 -2.50 -8.49
N ARG A 64 -2.11 -1.24 -8.06
CA ARG A 64 -1.84 -0.87 -6.65
C ARG A 64 -2.92 -1.42 -5.71
N GLY A 65 -4.18 -1.33 -6.12
CA GLY A 65 -5.31 -1.90 -5.37
C GLY A 65 -5.25 -3.42 -5.23
N LEU A 66 -4.56 -4.11 -6.12
CA LEU A 66 -4.27 -5.55 -6.04
C LEU A 66 -3.02 -5.88 -5.21
N GLY A 67 -2.37 -4.89 -4.63
CA GLY A 67 -1.20 -5.08 -3.77
C GLY A 67 0.14 -5.14 -4.49
N LEU A 68 0.21 -4.71 -5.76
CA LEU A 68 1.47 -4.57 -6.46
C LEU A 68 2.24 -3.33 -5.95
N THR A 69 3.56 -3.46 -5.87
CA THR A 69 4.44 -2.34 -5.59
C THR A 69 4.67 -1.49 -6.84
N LEU A 70 5.04 -0.22 -6.68
CA LEU A 70 5.41 0.63 -7.81
C LEU A 70 6.59 0.06 -8.62
N ALA A 71 7.54 -0.59 -7.96
CA ALA A 71 8.67 -1.24 -8.63
C ALA A 71 8.22 -2.41 -9.52
N GLU A 72 7.27 -3.22 -9.06
CA GLU A 72 6.66 -4.30 -9.86
C GLU A 72 5.90 -3.74 -11.06
N ILE A 73 5.15 -2.65 -10.87
CA ILE A 73 4.42 -1.97 -11.95
C ILE A 73 5.40 -1.38 -12.97
N GLN A 74 6.50 -0.77 -12.50
CA GLN A 74 7.54 -0.25 -13.37
C GLN A 74 8.20 -1.35 -14.22
N ASP A 75 8.55 -2.48 -13.63
CA ASP A 75 9.09 -3.64 -14.36
C ASP A 75 8.10 -4.15 -15.43
N LEU A 76 6.82 -4.25 -15.09
CA LEU A 76 5.78 -4.63 -16.05
C LEU A 76 5.66 -3.61 -17.20
N ALA A 77 5.66 -2.31 -16.89
CA ALA A 77 5.57 -1.25 -17.89
C ALA A 77 6.76 -1.24 -18.85
N VAL A 78 7.98 -1.40 -18.33
CA VAL A 78 9.19 -1.49 -19.15
C VAL A 78 9.12 -2.67 -20.11
N ARG A 79 8.72 -3.85 -19.64
CA ARG A 79 8.57 -5.06 -20.47
C ARG A 79 7.48 -4.88 -21.51
N TYR A 80 6.34 -4.32 -21.13
CA TYR A 80 5.22 -4.07 -22.03
C TYR A 80 5.61 -3.13 -23.18
N LEU A 81 6.43 -2.12 -22.91
CA LEU A 81 6.86 -1.14 -23.92
C LEU A 81 8.03 -1.63 -24.78
N GLN A 82 8.89 -2.51 -24.25
CA GLN A 82 10.10 -2.98 -24.95
C GLN A 82 9.88 -4.25 -25.79
N SER A 83 8.93 -5.10 -25.42
CA SER A 83 8.72 -6.41 -26.05
C SER A 83 7.35 -6.46 -26.72
N SER A 84 7.29 -6.12 -28.01
CA SER A 84 6.07 -6.28 -28.81
C SER A 84 5.71 -7.75 -29.11
N ASP A 85 6.67 -8.66 -29.01
CA ASP A 85 6.53 -10.05 -29.44
C ASP A 85 6.22 -11.03 -28.29
N GLU A 86 6.38 -10.60 -27.03
CA GLU A 86 6.12 -11.42 -25.86
C GLU A 86 4.91 -10.90 -25.09
N PRO A 87 3.84 -11.72 -24.90
CA PRO A 87 2.67 -11.30 -24.16
C PRO A 87 3.02 -10.99 -22.70
N ILE A 88 2.57 -9.86 -22.16
CA ILE A 88 2.80 -9.46 -20.77
C ILE A 88 2.01 -10.32 -19.76
N GLY A 89 0.96 -11.01 -20.21
CA GLY A 89 0.06 -11.78 -19.35
C GLY A 89 0.75 -12.75 -18.40
N PRO A 90 1.65 -13.65 -18.89
CA PRO A 90 2.37 -14.58 -18.01
C PRO A 90 3.18 -13.88 -16.91
N ARG A 91 3.86 -12.79 -17.24
CA ARG A 91 4.63 -12.01 -16.24
C ARG A 91 3.72 -11.33 -15.24
N LEU A 92 2.59 -10.78 -15.69
CA LEU A 92 1.59 -10.20 -14.79
C LEU A 92 1.02 -11.28 -13.85
N ALA A 93 0.77 -12.48 -14.33
CA ALA A 93 0.29 -13.59 -13.51
C ALA A 93 1.28 -13.93 -12.38
N GLU A 94 2.59 -14.03 -12.67
CA GLU A 94 3.62 -14.26 -11.65
C GLU A 94 3.63 -13.17 -10.56
N VAL A 95 3.52 -11.90 -10.97
CA VAL A 95 3.49 -10.76 -10.03
C VAL A 95 2.22 -10.78 -9.17
N LEU A 96 1.08 -11.16 -9.74
CA LEU A 96 -0.18 -11.32 -9.01
C LEU A 96 -0.11 -12.48 -8.00
N ASP A 97 0.51 -13.60 -8.36
CA ASP A 97 0.74 -14.73 -7.44
C ASP A 97 1.63 -14.31 -6.25
N ALA A 98 2.68 -13.54 -6.51
CA ALA A 98 3.53 -12.98 -5.47
C ALA A 98 2.77 -12.00 -4.56
N ALA A 99 1.93 -11.13 -5.12
CA ALA A 99 1.09 -10.21 -4.37
C ALA A 99 0.07 -10.97 -3.49
N ARG A 100 -0.54 -12.02 -4.03
CA ARG A 100 -1.44 -12.91 -3.29
C ARG A 100 -0.74 -13.55 -2.10
N ALA A 101 0.44 -14.14 -2.30
CA ALA A 101 1.21 -14.78 -1.24
C ALA A 101 1.58 -13.79 -0.11
N ARG A 102 1.94 -12.55 -0.46
CA ARG A 102 2.18 -11.49 0.54
C ARG A 102 0.93 -11.18 1.35
N THR A 103 -0.21 -11.10 0.70
CA THR A 103 -1.50 -10.81 1.33
C THR A 103 -1.93 -11.94 2.27
N GLU A 104 -1.78 -13.19 1.85
CA GLU A 104 -2.06 -14.37 2.69
C GLU A 104 -1.18 -14.40 3.95
N ARG A 105 0.13 -14.11 3.82
CA ARG A 105 1.01 -13.97 4.99
C ARG A 105 0.54 -12.84 5.92
N ARG A 106 0.13 -11.71 5.37
CA ARG A 106 -0.37 -10.59 6.17
C ARG A 106 -1.66 -10.94 6.91
N ILE A 107 -2.56 -11.69 6.28
CA ILE A 107 -3.76 -12.21 6.93
C ILE A 107 -3.39 -13.13 8.10
N ALA A 108 -2.43 -14.04 7.92
CA ALA A 108 -1.98 -14.94 8.98
C ALA A 108 -1.36 -14.17 10.16
N GLU A 109 -0.51 -13.16 9.89
CA GLU A 109 0.07 -12.30 10.92
C GLU A 109 -1.00 -11.54 11.72
N LEU A 110 -1.99 -10.96 11.03
CA LEU A 110 -3.09 -10.25 11.68
C LEU A 110 -4.00 -11.19 12.48
N SER A 111 -4.25 -12.40 11.98
CA SER A 111 -5.00 -13.44 12.71
C SER A 111 -4.29 -13.82 14.01
N GLU A 112 -2.96 -13.91 14.00
CA GLU A 112 -2.18 -14.15 15.21
C GLU A 112 -2.28 -12.99 16.21
N VAL A 113 -2.28 -11.74 15.72
CA VAL A 113 -2.49 -10.57 16.59
C VAL A 113 -3.88 -10.64 17.25
N LEU A 114 -4.94 -10.96 16.50
CA LEU A 114 -6.28 -11.11 17.04
C LEU A 114 -6.33 -12.20 18.12
N ARG A 115 -5.73 -13.36 17.87
CA ARG A 115 -5.64 -14.43 18.87
C ARG A 115 -4.96 -13.96 20.15
N ARG A 116 -3.85 -13.22 20.05
CA ARG A 116 -3.15 -12.67 21.23
C ARG A 116 -3.98 -11.63 21.99
N ILE A 117 -4.77 -10.83 21.28
CA ILE A 117 -5.72 -9.90 21.91
C ILE A 117 -6.79 -10.68 22.69
N ASP A 118 -7.36 -11.73 22.11
CA ASP A 118 -8.38 -12.55 22.74
C ASP A 118 -7.82 -13.30 23.97
N ASP A 119 -6.62 -13.84 23.86
CA ASP A 119 -5.91 -14.47 24.99
C ASP A 119 -5.70 -13.48 26.14
N TYR A 120 -5.22 -12.26 25.83
CA TYR A 120 -5.02 -11.20 26.82
C TYR A 120 -6.33 -10.81 27.49
N ARG A 121 -7.39 -10.61 26.69
CA ARG A 121 -8.73 -10.27 27.21
C ARG A 121 -9.27 -11.37 28.14
N SER A 122 -9.05 -12.63 27.82
CA SER A 122 -9.47 -13.76 28.64
C SER A 122 -8.67 -13.84 29.94
N GLN A 123 -7.35 -13.67 29.84
CA GLN A 123 -6.44 -13.72 31.00
C GLN A 123 -6.72 -12.61 32.00
N PHE A 124 -7.06 -11.41 31.55
CA PHE A 124 -7.26 -10.22 32.39
C PHE A 124 -8.73 -9.75 32.40
N ALA A 125 -9.66 -10.68 32.24
CA ALA A 125 -11.09 -10.36 32.13
C ALA A 125 -11.63 -9.54 33.32
N ASP A 126 -11.22 -9.88 34.54
CA ASP A 126 -11.66 -9.17 35.75
C ASP A 126 -11.07 -7.76 35.83
N GLN A 127 -9.80 -7.59 35.52
CA GLN A 127 -9.14 -6.28 35.48
C GLN A 127 -9.77 -5.39 34.40
N LEU A 128 -10.00 -5.93 33.22
CA LEU A 128 -10.63 -5.20 32.11
C LEU A 128 -12.09 -4.84 32.38
N ALA A 129 -12.81 -5.62 33.20
CA ALA A 129 -14.15 -5.33 33.64
C ALA A 129 -14.23 -4.42 34.89
N GLY A 130 -13.09 -3.96 35.41
CA GLY A 130 -13.02 -3.13 36.61
C GLY A 130 -13.30 -3.90 37.92
N ARG A 131 -13.33 -5.23 37.89
CA ARG A 131 -13.46 -6.06 39.09
C ARG A 131 -12.12 -6.39 39.74
N GLY A 132 -11.03 -6.16 39.04
CA GLY A 132 -9.66 -6.28 39.51
C GLY A 132 -8.84 -5.05 39.17
N ASP A 133 -7.67 -4.92 39.76
CA ASP A 133 -6.74 -3.80 39.49
C ASP A 133 -5.42 -4.36 38.92
N PHE A 134 -4.97 -3.84 37.78
CA PHE A 134 -3.66 -4.16 37.21
C PHE A 134 -2.49 -3.81 38.15
N ARG A 135 -2.70 -2.84 39.05
CA ARG A 135 -1.69 -2.48 40.07
C ARG A 135 -1.38 -3.65 41.00
N ALA A 136 -2.32 -4.56 41.23
CA ALA A 136 -2.09 -5.76 42.03
C ALA A 136 -1.10 -6.73 41.37
N LEU A 137 -0.89 -6.62 40.08
CA LEU A 137 0.05 -7.42 39.29
C LEU A 137 1.40 -6.71 39.07
N ASP A 138 1.50 -5.44 39.43
CA ASP A 138 2.69 -4.61 39.21
C ASP A 138 3.55 -4.56 40.48
N PRO A 139 4.81 -5.06 40.42
CA PRO A 139 5.72 -5.06 41.58
C PRO A 139 5.97 -3.68 42.20
N ARG A 140 5.76 -2.60 41.44
CA ARG A 140 5.91 -1.22 41.98
C ARG A 140 4.84 -0.84 42.99
N PHE A 141 3.66 -1.52 42.91
CA PHE A 141 2.52 -1.26 43.79
C PHE A 141 2.26 -2.39 44.81
N THR A 142 2.97 -3.52 44.65
CA THR A 142 2.83 -4.69 45.56
C THR A 142 4.20 -5.08 46.14
N PRO A 143 4.73 -4.29 47.07
CA PRO A 143 6.06 -4.53 47.66
C PRO A 143 6.14 -5.81 48.50
N ALA A 144 5.02 -6.41 48.86
CA ALA A 144 4.95 -7.52 49.82
C ALA A 144 5.47 -8.90 49.37
N LEU A 145 5.87 -9.05 48.10
CA LEU A 145 6.40 -10.35 47.62
C LEU A 145 7.93 -10.39 47.57
N LEU A 146 8.63 -9.29 47.92
CA LEU A 146 10.08 -9.22 47.91
C LEU A 146 10.69 -9.35 49.30
N ASP A 147 9.89 -9.35 50.38
CA ASP A 147 10.34 -9.39 51.76
C ASP A 147 10.14 -10.73 52.44
N SER A 148 10.39 -11.81 51.74
CA SER A 148 10.66 -13.11 52.43
C SER A 148 12.13 -13.39 52.25
N PRO A 149 12.97 -13.23 53.30
CA PRO A 149 14.33 -13.70 53.26
C PRO A 149 14.31 -15.21 53.14
N PRO A 150 15.20 -15.84 52.33
CA PRO A 150 15.33 -17.30 52.30
C PRO A 150 15.69 -17.78 53.70
N GLY A 151 14.83 -18.65 54.24
CA GLY A 151 14.82 -19.23 55.54
C GLY A 151 16.15 -19.35 56.28
N GLY A 152 16.24 -18.61 57.38
CA GLY A 152 17.10 -18.98 58.47
C GLY A 152 16.52 -20.23 59.12
N ARG A 153 17.24 -21.31 59.00
CA ARG A 153 17.06 -22.48 59.90
C ARG A 153 17.85 -22.24 61.21
N PRO A 154 17.29 -22.71 62.33
CA PRO A 154 17.99 -22.67 63.61
C PRO A 154 19.22 -23.53 63.64
#